data_0b0a9577a38baae5fd667d9bfbc1e578
#
_entry.id   0b0a9577a38baae5fd667d9bfbc1e578
#
_cell.length_a   1.000
_cell.length_b   1.000
_cell.length_c   1.000
_cell.angle_alpha   90.00
_cell.angle_beta   90.00
_cell.angle_gamma   90.00
#
_symmetry.space_group_name_H-M   'P 1'
#
loop_
_entity.id
_entity.type
_entity.pdbx_description
1 polymer ?
#
loop_
_entity_poly.entity_id
_entity_poly.type
_entity_poly.pdbx_seq_one_letter_code
_entity_poly.pdbx_strand_id
1 'polypeptide(L)'
;WKEIGIKRIILSRELSLREVKEIHEKCPDMELEFFVHGAICMAYSGRCLLSNYFSHRDPNQGTCSHSCRWEYKVFKKDASPEELYDSTGRPEDYQELTGEFYLEEMERPGEKLPIDEDEYGTYIMNSRDMCLVSYMQELADAGIVSFKVEGRSKTVNYLAGVGRAYRPALDAVEKGES
;
A
#
# COMPACT_ATOMS: atom_id res chain seq x y z
N TRP A 1 8.01 -14.44 19.86
CA TRP A 1 6.83 -14.92 19.16
C TRP A 1 6.80 -16.45 19.08
N LYS A 2 7.93 -17.09 18.79
CA LYS A 2 8.04 -18.56 18.74
C LYS A 2 7.62 -19.21 20.08
N GLU A 3 8.03 -18.64 21.19
CA GLU A 3 7.71 -19.14 22.56
C GLU A 3 6.20 -19.20 22.86
N ILE A 4 5.43 -18.33 22.22
CA ILE A 4 3.95 -18.32 22.32
C ILE A 4 3.26 -19.10 21.20
N GLY A 5 4.02 -19.88 20.41
CA GLY A 5 3.49 -20.81 19.42
C GLY A 5 3.24 -20.23 18.03
N ILE A 6 3.69 -19.01 17.74
CA ILE A 6 3.61 -18.44 16.39
C ILE A 6 4.65 -19.12 15.49
N LYS A 7 4.20 -19.68 14.37
CA LYS A 7 5.04 -20.41 13.42
C LYS A 7 5.47 -19.55 12.24
N ARG A 8 4.64 -18.59 11.80
CA ARG A 8 4.88 -17.74 10.63
C ARG A 8 4.63 -16.28 10.95
N ILE A 9 5.48 -15.41 10.44
CA ILE A 9 5.35 -13.96 10.55
C ILE A 9 5.25 -13.37 9.15
N ILE A 10 4.25 -12.52 8.95
CA ILE A 10 4.13 -11.70 7.74
C ILE A 10 4.96 -10.45 7.97
N LEU A 11 5.97 -10.28 7.14
CA LEU A 11 6.86 -9.12 7.19
C LEU A 11 6.18 -7.88 6.61
N SER A 12 6.60 -6.71 7.06
CA SER A 12 6.11 -5.44 6.52
C SER A 12 6.68 -5.18 5.12
N ARG A 13 5.94 -4.43 4.28
CA ARG A 13 6.32 -4.16 2.89
C ARG A 13 7.48 -3.19 2.74
N GLU A 14 7.79 -2.45 3.80
CA GLU A 14 8.85 -1.44 3.84
C GLU A 14 10.24 -2.03 4.01
N LEU A 15 10.34 -3.32 4.35
CA LEU A 15 11.62 -3.99 4.54
C LEU A 15 12.36 -4.17 3.21
N SER A 16 13.63 -3.82 3.21
CA SER A 16 14.56 -4.15 2.12
C SER A 16 14.92 -5.64 2.13
N LEU A 17 15.36 -6.16 0.99
CA LEU A 17 15.84 -7.53 0.88
C LEU A 17 16.98 -7.85 1.87
N ARG A 18 17.85 -6.87 2.16
CA ARG A 18 18.91 -7.01 3.15
C ARG A 18 18.35 -7.25 4.55
N GLU A 19 17.37 -6.45 4.95
CA GLU A 19 16.72 -6.60 6.27
C GLU A 19 15.96 -7.93 6.39
N VAL A 20 15.34 -8.39 5.30
CA VAL A 20 14.70 -9.72 5.27
C VAL A 20 15.74 -10.82 5.51
N LYS A 21 16.91 -10.78 4.86
CA LYS A 21 18.01 -11.72 5.09
C LYS A 21 18.51 -11.69 6.52
N GLU A 22 18.73 -10.49 7.08
CA GLU A 22 19.16 -10.33 8.47
C GLU A 22 18.15 -10.92 9.47
N ILE A 23 16.85 -10.77 9.21
CA ILE A 23 15.78 -11.36 10.04
C ILE A 23 15.85 -12.89 9.97
N HIS A 24 15.98 -13.45 8.76
CA HIS A 24 16.08 -14.90 8.58
C HIS A 24 17.32 -15.49 9.29
N GLU A 25 18.47 -14.85 9.13
CA GLU A 25 19.72 -15.26 9.79
C GLU A 25 19.60 -15.26 11.32
N LYS A 26 18.92 -14.26 11.90
CA LYS A 26 18.69 -14.16 13.35
C LYS A 26 17.61 -15.11 13.88
N CYS A 27 16.68 -15.50 13.03
CA CYS A 27 15.51 -16.31 13.39
C CYS A 27 15.28 -17.43 12.34
N PRO A 28 16.23 -18.34 12.11
CA PRO A 28 16.17 -19.33 11.02
C PRO A 28 15.00 -20.32 11.15
N ASP A 29 14.52 -20.53 12.36
CA ASP A 29 13.41 -21.44 12.64
C ASP A 29 12.01 -20.78 12.50
N MET A 30 11.94 -19.48 12.15
CA MET A 30 10.69 -18.77 11.95
C MET A 30 10.35 -18.74 10.47
N GLU A 31 9.19 -19.23 10.10
CA GLU A 31 8.69 -19.09 8.74
C GLU A 31 8.39 -17.61 8.44
N LEU A 32 8.93 -17.11 7.34
CA LEU A 32 8.71 -15.73 6.89
C LEU A 32 7.80 -15.69 5.68
N GLU A 33 6.78 -14.84 5.75
CA GLU A 33 5.88 -14.52 4.64
C GLU A 33 6.09 -13.06 4.21
N PHE A 34 6.18 -12.81 2.91
CA PHE A 34 6.39 -11.47 2.39
C PHE A 34 5.40 -11.14 1.28
N PHE A 35 4.96 -9.87 1.23
CA PHE A 35 4.15 -9.40 0.12
C PHE A 35 5.00 -9.24 -1.13
N VAL A 36 4.55 -9.81 -2.24
CA VAL A 36 5.25 -9.76 -3.53
C VAL A 36 4.48 -9.00 -4.60
N HIS A 37 3.17 -8.81 -4.41
CA HIS A 37 2.34 -8.13 -5.39
C HIS A 37 1.16 -7.41 -4.76
N GLY A 38 0.80 -6.28 -5.37
CA GLY A 38 -0.42 -5.53 -5.09
C GLY A 38 -0.17 -4.19 -4.43
N ALA A 39 -1.23 -3.64 -3.87
CA ALA A 39 -1.26 -2.28 -3.36
C ALA A 39 -0.25 -2.02 -2.24
N ILE A 40 0.50 -0.93 -2.36
CA ILE A 40 1.31 -0.39 -1.27
C ILE A 40 0.47 0.66 -0.52
N CYS A 41 0.56 0.68 0.81
CA CYS A 41 -0.08 1.69 1.62
C CYS A 41 0.63 3.04 1.46
N MET A 42 -0.13 4.14 1.45
CA MET A 42 0.44 5.49 1.54
C MET A 42 1.04 5.77 2.93
N ALA A 43 0.60 5.06 3.94
CA ALA A 43 1.11 5.15 5.30
C ALA A 43 1.98 3.95 5.63
N TYR A 44 2.88 4.12 6.59
CA TYR A 44 3.69 3.02 7.13
C TYR A 44 2.79 1.86 7.59
N SER A 45 3.19 0.63 7.31
CA SER A 45 2.39 -0.56 7.63
C SER A 45 1.95 -0.57 9.10
N GLY A 46 0.64 -0.70 9.30
CA GLY A 46 0.04 -0.71 10.62
C GLY A 46 -0.13 0.65 11.31
N ARG A 47 0.23 1.78 10.69
CA ARG A 47 0.13 3.12 11.30
C ARG A 47 -0.80 4.08 10.56
N CYS A 48 -1.68 3.57 9.72
CA CYS A 48 -2.64 4.38 8.99
C CYS A 48 -3.82 4.80 9.89
N LEU A 49 -4.06 6.11 9.97
CA LEU A 49 -5.20 6.65 10.71
C LEU A 49 -6.43 6.89 9.82
N LEU A 50 -6.30 6.94 8.49
CA LEU A 50 -7.41 7.22 7.58
C LEU A 50 -8.56 6.22 7.72
N SER A 51 -8.24 4.92 7.76
CA SER A 51 -9.26 3.88 7.91
C SER A 51 -10.01 3.99 9.25
N ASN A 52 -9.29 4.32 10.32
CA ASN A 52 -9.92 4.54 11.63
C ASN A 52 -10.79 5.81 11.62
N TYR A 53 -10.27 6.90 11.06
CA TYR A 53 -10.98 8.18 10.99
C TYR A 53 -12.29 8.07 10.23
N PHE A 54 -12.30 7.47 9.03
CA PHE A 54 -13.49 7.40 8.17
C PHE A 54 -14.47 6.28 8.52
N SER A 55 -13.99 5.16 9.06
CA SER A 55 -14.82 3.95 9.21
C SER A 55 -14.64 3.22 10.54
N HIS A 56 -13.90 3.78 11.48
CA HIS A 56 -13.60 3.17 12.79
C HIS A 56 -13.01 1.75 12.67
N ARG A 57 -12.27 1.49 11.57
CA ARG A 57 -11.60 0.20 11.33
C ARG A 57 -10.10 0.35 11.50
N ASP A 58 -9.54 -0.44 12.41
CA ASP A 58 -8.11 -0.43 12.66
C ASP A 58 -7.36 -1.26 11.61
N PRO A 59 -6.45 -0.65 10.80
CA PRO A 59 -5.66 -1.36 9.81
C PRO A 59 -4.76 -2.46 10.42
N ASN A 60 -4.33 -2.30 11.66
CA ASN A 60 -3.51 -3.29 12.38
C ASN A 60 -4.25 -4.63 12.61
N GLN A 61 -5.58 -4.59 12.64
CA GLN A 61 -6.41 -5.77 12.82
C GLN A 61 -6.81 -6.43 11.48
N GLY A 62 -6.20 -6.04 10.39
CA GLY A 62 -6.54 -6.55 9.06
C GLY A 62 -7.89 -6.08 8.51
N THR A 63 -8.49 -5.05 9.10
CA THR A 63 -9.84 -4.55 8.77
C THR A 63 -9.82 -3.23 8.00
N CYS A 64 -8.70 -2.87 7.35
CA CYS A 64 -8.56 -1.65 6.59
C CYS A 64 -9.73 -1.43 5.60
N SER A 65 -10.31 -0.23 5.61
CA SER A 65 -11.41 0.17 4.71
C SER A 65 -10.93 0.64 3.34
N HIS A 66 -9.61 0.75 3.13
CA HIS A 66 -9.01 1.29 1.92
C HIS A 66 -9.43 2.72 1.58
N SER A 67 -9.74 3.53 2.58
CA SER A 67 -10.21 4.90 2.39
C SER A 67 -9.24 5.79 1.61
N CYS A 68 -7.94 5.51 1.61
CA CYS A 68 -6.97 6.20 0.74
C CYS A 68 -7.18 5.93 -0.77
N ARG A 69 -8.12 5.06 -1.15
CA ARG A 69 -8.46 4.69 -2.53
C ARG A 69 -9.93 4.96 -2.86
N TRP A 70 -10.63 5.71 -1.99
CA TRP A 70 -11.97 6.18 -2.27
C TRP A 70 -11.93 7.37 -3.23
N GLU A 71 -13.02 7.62 -3.88
CA GLU A 71 -13.21 8.85 -4.66
C GLU A 71 -13.29 10.06 -3.75
N TYR A 72 -12.57 11.11 -4.10
CA TYR A 72 -12.59 12.39 -3.42
C TYR A 72 -12.77 13.49 -4.45
N LYS A 73 -13.57 14.49 -4.11
CA LYS A 73 -13.69 15.73 -4.86
C LYS A 73 -12.89 16.82 -4.16
N VAL A 74 -12.19 17.62 -4.94
CA VAL A 74 -11.42 18.74 -4.42
C VAL A 74 -12.26 20.00 -4.52
N PHE A 75 -12.41 20.71 -3.42
CA PHE A 75 -13.15 21.96 -3.36
C PHE A 75 -12.24 23.08 -2.89
N LYS A 76 -12.41 24.26 -3.47
CA LYS A 76 -11.83 25.49 -2.97
C LYS A 76 -12.87 26.16 -2.07
N LYS A 77 -12.49 26.52 -0.86
CA LYS A 77 -13.23 27.45 -0.03
C LYS A 77 -12.62 28.83 -0.22
N ASP A 78 -13.42 29.81 -0.64
CA ASP A 78 -13.02 31.21 -0.63
C ASP A 78 -13.10 31.74 0.82
N ALA A 79 -12.08 31.39 1.60
CA ALA A 79 -12.02 31.68 3.02
C ALA A 79 -10.63 32.21 3.41
N SER A 80 -10.60 33.04 4.44
CA SER A 80 -9.35 33.44 5.10
C SER A 80 -8.64 32.22 5.73
N PRO A 81 -7.31 32.27 5.97
CA PRO A 81 -6.59 31.17 6.64
C PRO A 81 -7.19 30.77 7.98
N GLU A 82 -7.82 31.71 8.70
CA GLU A 82 -8.47 31.44 9.99
C GLU A 82 -9.77 30.65 9.84
N GLU A 83 -10.49 30.83 8.72
CA GLU A 83 -11.74 30.14 8.42
C GLU A 83 -11.51 28.72 7.85
N LEU A 84 -10.30 28.40 7.39
CA LEU A 84 -9.94 27.08 6.91
C LEU A 84 -10.01 25.98 7.99
N TYR A 85 -9.95 26.36 9.26
CA TYR A 85 -10.08 25.44 10.39
C TYR A 85 -11.53 25.25 10.88
N ASP A 86 -12.46 26.00 10.32
CA ASP A 86 -13.88 25.84 10.64
C ASP A 86 -14.49 24.73 9.76
N SER A 87 -14.70 23.57 10.36
CA SER A 87 -15.36 22.41 9.71
C SER A 87 -16.88 22.58 9.55
N THR A 88 -17.44 23.74 9.92
CA THR A 88 -18.89 24.02 9.89
C THR A 88 -19.34 24.73 8.61
N GLY A 89 -18.46 24.93 7.62
CA GLY A 89 -18.79 25.53 6.33
C GLY A 89 -19.93 24.79 5.64
N ARG A 90 -20.87 25.52 5.05
CA ARG A 90 -21.99 24.95 4.30
C ARG A 90 -21.51 24.45 2.93
N PRO A 91 -22.12 23.40 2.34
CA PRO A 91 -21.75 22.91 1.02
C PRO A 91 -21.74 24.00 -0.08
N GLU A 92 -22.63 25.01 0.02
CA GLU A 92 -22.69 26.14 -0.91
C GLU A 92 -21.50 27.10 -0.83
N ASP A 93 -20.70 27.05 0.23
CA ASP A 93 -19.50 27.89 0.41
C ASP A 93 -18.27 27.31 -0.32
N TYR A 94 -18.40 26.14 -0.96
CA TYR A 94 -17.31 25.44 -1.63
C TYR A 94 -17.50 25.38 -3.13
N GLN A 95 -16.46 25.71 -3.86
CA GLN A 95 -16.42 25.56 -5.32
C GLN A 95 -15.61 24.31 -5.67
N GLU A 96 -16.23 23.38 -6.42
CA GLU A 96 -15.52 22.22 -6.96
C GLU A 96 -14.44 22.70 -7.96
N LEU A 97 -13.21 22.24 -7.75
CA LEU A 97 -12.11 22.52 -8.63
C LEU A 97 -12.02 21.42 -9.70
N THR A 98 -11.91 21.84 -10.97
CA THR A 98 -11.69 20.94 -12.11
C THR A 98 -10.37 21.29 -12.79
N GLY A 99 -9.62 20.28 -13.24
CA GLY A 99 -8.33 20.47 -13.93
C GLY A 99 -7.21 19.63 -13.33
N GLU A 100 -5.98 19.87 -13.79
CA GLU A 100 -4.79 19.21 -13.24
C GLU A 100 -4.29 19.95 -12.01
N PHE A 101 -4.14 19.22 -10.91
CA PHE A 101 -3.67 19.76 -9.65
C PHE A 101 -2.40 19.05 -9.19
N TYR A 102 -1.57 19.79 -8.47
CA TYR A 102 -0.33 19.29 -7.89
C TYR A 102 -0.23 19.77 -6.45
N LEU A 103 0.26 18.88 -5.59
CA LEU A 103 0.71 19.25 -4.25
C LEU A 103 2.20 19.57 -4.31
N GLU A 104 2.62 20.59 -3.60
CA GLU A 104 4.03 20.90 -3.38
C GLU A 104 4.26 20.96 -1.87
N GLU A 105 5.19 20.16 -1.39
CA GLU A 105 5.57 20.13 0.02
C GLU A 105 6.59 21.25 0.28
N MET A 106 6.37 22.04 1.34
CA MET A 106 7.12 23.29 1.57
C MET A 106 8.60 23.07 1.84
N GLU A 107 8.99 21.92 2.39
CA GLU A 107 10.40 21.55 2.60
C GLU A 107 11.08 21.01 1.34
N ARG A 108 10.31 20.77 0.27
CA ARG A 108 10.75 20.28 -1.04
C ARG A 108 10.26 21.16 -2.18
N PRO A 109 10.63 22.43 -2.21
CA PRO A 109 10.16 23.35 -3.23
C PRO A 109 10.61 22.89 -4.63
N GLY A 110 9.66 22.91 -5.57
CA GLY A 110 9.87 22.47 -6.95
C GLY A 110 9.54 21.00 -7.22
N GLU A 111 9.34 20.17 -6.19
CA GLU A 111 8.85 18.80 -6.36
C GLU A 111 7.32 18.80 -6.34
N LYS A 112 6.71 18.59 -7.51
CA LYS A 112 5.26 18.57 -7.67
C LYS A 112 4.76 17.15 -7.65
N LEU A 113 3.88 16.85 -6.68
CA LEU A 113 3.20 15.57 -6.55
C LEU A 113 1.86 15.66 -7.28
N PRO A 114 1.63 14.85 -8.32
CA PRO A 114 0.39 14.93 -9.08
C PRO A 114 -0.80 14.50 -8.23
N ILE A 115 -1.92 15.18 -8.45
CA ILE A 115 -3.25 14.73 -8.08
C ILE A 115 -3.89 14.27 -9.38
N ASP A 116 -3.96 12.96 -9.61
CA ASP A 116 -4.59 12.40 -10.80
C ASP A 116 -6.11 12.38 -10.62
N GLU A 117 -6.84 12.75 -11.68
CA GLU A 117 -8.29 12.70 -11.74
C GLU A 117 -8.74 12.01 -13.02
N ASP A 118 -9.70 11.09 -12.91
CA ASP A 118 -10.35 10.43 -14.03
C ASP A 118 -11.87 10.37 -13.83
N GLU A 119 -12.59 9.66 -14.71
CA GLU A 119 -14.04 9.49 -14.61
C GLU A 119 -14.49 8.68 -13.37
N TYR A 120 -13.55 8.08 -12.63
CA TYR A 120 -13.80 7.26 -11.43
C TYR A 120 -13.41 7.97 -10.13
N GLY A 121 -12.70 9.09 -10.17
CA GLY A 121 -12.38 9.90 -8.98
C GLY A 121 -11.00 10.57 -8.99
N THR A 122 -10.70 11.22 -7.87
CA THR A 122 -9.43 11.91 -7.63
C THR A 122 -8.49 11.03 -6.81
N TYR A 123 -7.26 10.87 -7.28
CA TYR A 123 -6.24 10.02 -6.66
C TYR A 123 -5.11 10.89 -6.10
N ILE A 124 -5.02 10.97 -4.78
CA ILE A 124 -3.99 11.74 -4.08
C ILE A 124 -2.91 10.77 -3.58
N MET A 125 -1.64 11.01 -3.97
CA MET A 125 -0.48 10.18 -3.54
C MET A 125 -0.69 8.68 -3.82
N ASN A 126 -1.30 8.33 -4.93
CA ASN A 126 -1.56 6.94 -5.27
C ASN A 126 -0.25 6.25 -5.67
N SER A 127 0.22 5.32 -4.83
CA SER A 127 1.39 4.51 -5.16
C SER A 127 1.04 3.45 -6.19
N ARG A 128 1.98 3.16 -7.11
CA ARG A 128 1.86 2.01 -8.03
C ARG A 128 1.80 0.72 -7.23
N ASP A 129 1.11 -0.28 -7.79
CA ASP A 129 1.12 -1.62 -7.19
C ASP A 129 2.56 -2.18 -7.21
N MET A 130 2.95 -2.78 -6.11
CA MET A 130 4.22 -3.50 -6.01
C MET A 130 4.20 -4.72 -6.94
N CYS A 131 5.30 -4.99 -7.62
CA CYS A 131 5.46 -6.17 -8.46
C CYS A 131 6.90 -6.71 -8.31
N LEU A 132 7.04 -7.83 -7.63
CA LEU A 132 8.33 -8.46 -7.35
C LEU A 132 8.52 -9.80 -8.09
N VAL A 133 7.79 -10.03 -9.18
CA VAL A 133 7.87 -11.28 -9.94
C VAL A 133 9.28 -11.61 -10.41
N SER A 134 10.08 -10.59 -10.76
CA SER A 134 11.47 -10.75 -11.20
C SER A 134 12.47 -11.00 -10.05
N TYR A 135 12.03 -10.94 -8.81
CA TYR A 135 12.86 -11.08 -7.62
C TYR A 135 12.52 -12.32 -6.79
N MET A 136 11.79 -13.27 -7.39
CA MET A 136 11.30 -14.44 -6.68
C MET A 136 12.43 -15.33 -6.16
N GLN A 137 13.51 -15.49 -6.95
CA GLN A 137 14.69 -16.27 -6.54
C GLN A 137 15.39 -15.60 -5.35
N GLU A 138 15.65 -14.28 -5.44
CA GLU A 138 16.34 -13.54 -4.38
C GLU A 138 15.54 -13.54 -3.07
N LEU A 139 14.21 -13.50 -3.15
CA LEU A 139 13.33 -13.58 -2.00
C LEU A 139 13.35 -14.99 -1.37
N ALA A 140 13.35 -16.04 -2.20
CA ALA A 140 13.49 -17.41 -1.71
C ALA A 140 14.86 -17.63 -1.04
N ASP A 141 15.93 -17.14 -1.66
CA ASP A 141 17.29 -17.19 -1.11
C ASP A 141 17.45 -16.37 0.17
N ALA A 142 16.58 -15.37 0.36
CA ALA A 142 16.50 -14.58 1.60
C ALA A 142 15.72 -15.27 2.73
N GLY A 143 15.22 -16.50 2.49
CA GLY A 143 14.49 -17.30 3.48
C GLY A 143 12.97 -17.07 3.52
N ILE A 144 12.40 -16.44 2.49
CA ILE A 144 10.93 -16.33 2.36
C ILE A 144 10.36 -17.67 1.91
N VAL A 145 9.42 -18.19 2.69
CA VAL A 145 8.74 -19.48 2.43
C VAL A 145 7.28 -19.32 1.97
N SER A 146 6.75 -18.11 2.04
CA SER A 146 5.37 -17.80 1.63
C SER A 146 5.31 -16.44 0.96
N PHE A 147 4.78 -16.42 -0.27
CA PHE A 147 4.70 -15.26 -1.13
C PHE A 147 3.26 -14.76 -1.21
N LYS A 148 3.01 -13.58 -0.68
CA LYS A 148 1.66 -13.05 -0.49
C LYS A 148 1.29 -12.04 -1.55
N VAL A 149 0.11 -12.24 -2.16
CA VAL A 149 -0.50 -11.29 -3.10
C VAL A 149 -1.60 -10.52 -2.37
N GLU A 150 -1.57 -9.18 -2.44
CA GLU A 150 -2.67 -8.34 -1.97
C GLU A 150 -3.76 -8.29 -3.04
N GLY A 151 -4.94 -8.82 -2.69
CA GLY A 151 -6.04 -8.95 -3.63
C GLY A 151 -7.42 -8.66 -3.04
N ARG A 152 -7.51 -8.15 -1.81
CA ARG A 152 -8.79 -7.98 -1.09
C ARG A 152 -9.82 -7.15 -1.87
N SER A 153 -9.40 -6.04 -2.47
CA SER A 153 -10.25 -5.12 -3.23
C SER A 153 -10.10 -5.28 -4.75
N LYS A 154 -9.45 -6.35 -5.19
CA LYS A 154 -9.16 -6.59 -6.61
C LYS A 154 -10.17 -7.55 -7.23
N THR A 155 -10.35 -7.45 -8.55
CA THR A 155 -11.24 -8.36 -9.30
C THR A 155 -10.65 -9.77 -9.43
N VAL A 156 -11.51 -10.74 -9.71
CA VAL A 156 -11.07 -12.12 -9.99
C VAL A 156 -10.11 -12.19 -11.18
N ASN A 157 -10.35 -11.37 -12.22
CA ASN A 157 -9.49 -11.28 -13.40
C ASN A 157 -8.09 -10.79 -13.04
N TYR A 158 -7.99 -9.80 -12.16
CA TYR A 158 -6.69 -9.33 -11.65
C TYR A 158 -5.94 -10.47 -10.93
N LEU A 159 -6.61 -11.16 -10.01
CA LEU A 159 -6.00 -12.26 -9.26
C LEU A 159 -5.57 -13.42 -10.17
N ALA A 160 -6.38 -13.75 -11.18
CA ALA A 160 -6.04 -14.77 -12.18
C ALA A 160 -4.82 -14.36 -13.01
N GLY A 161 -4.74 -13.08 -13.43
CA GLY A 161 -3.58 -12.55 -14.15
C GLY A 161 -2.31 -12.61 -13.33
N VAL A 162 -2.36 -12.17 -12.07
CA VAL A 162 -1.24 -12.23 -11.12
C VAL A 162 -0.82 -13.69 -10.89
N GLY A 163 -1.76 -14.60 -10.63
CA GLY A 163 -1.47 -16.01 -10.44
C GLY A 163 -0.77 -16.65 -11.64
N ARG A 164 -1.19 -16.28 -12.86
CA ARG A 164 -0.54 -16.74 -14.12
C ARG A 164 0.89 -16.23 -14.27
N ALA A 165 1.22 -15.06 -13.75
CA ALA A 165 2.58 -14.52 -13.79
C ALA A 165 3.48 -15.14 -12.71
N TYR A 166 2.97 -15.25 -11.47
CA TYR A 166 3.77 -15.71 -10.34
C TYR A 166 3.94 -17.23 -10.26
N ARG A 167 2.95 -18.03 -10.70
CA ARG A 167 3.07 -19.50 -10.63
C ARG A 167 4.25 -20.05 -11.40
N PRO A 168 4.46 -19.67 -12.69
CA PRO A 168 5.65 -20.12 -13.43
C PRO A 168 6.97 -19.66 -12.79
N ALA A 169 7.01 -18.42 -12.25
CA ALA A 169 8.20 -17.92 -11.57
C ALA A 169 8.53 -18.74 -10.32
N LEU A 170 7.52 -19.13 -9.53
CA LEU A 170 7.70 -20.02 -8.39
C LEU A 170 8.14 -21.43 -8.80
N ASP A 171 7.55 -21.98 -9.87
CA ASP A 171 7.92 -23.30 -10.38
C ASP A 171 9.38 -23.31 -10.86
N ALA A 172 9.86 -22.20 -11.46
CA ALA A 172 11.27 -22.05 -11.84
C ALA A 172 12.19 -22.03 -10.62
N VAL A 173 11.83 -21.26 -9.57
CA VAL A 173 12.58 -21.23 -8.30
C VAL A 173 12.66 -22.63 -7.67
N GLU A 174 11.52 -23.37 -7.60
CA GLU A 174 11.49 -24.74 -7.05
C GLU A 174 12.38 -25.72 -7.83
N LYS A 175 12.55 -25.51 -9.14
CA LYS A 175 13.38 -26.34 -10.01
C LYS A 175 14.84 -25.88 -10.07
N GLY A 176 15.18 -24.71 -9.51
CA GLY A 176 16.49 -24.09 -9.65
C GLY A 176 16.77 -23.58 -11.07
N GLU A 177 15.72 -23.24 -11.82
CA GLU A 177 15.79 -22.64 -13.16
C GLU A 177 15.75 -21.10 -12.98
N SER A 178 16.85 -20.40 -13.32
CA SER A 178 16.96 -18.93 -13.22
C SER A 178 16.70 -18.26 -14.57
#